data_4e582b58b9c22fad3d8ad9e67a771e30
#
_entry.id   4e582b58b9c22fad3d8ad9e67a771e30
#
_cell.length_a   1.000
_cell.length_b   1.000
_cell.length_c   1.000
_cell.angle_alpha   90.00
_cell.angle_beta   90.00
_cell.angle_gamma   90.00
#
_symmetry.space_group_name_H-M   'P 1'
#
loop_
_entity.id
_entity.type
_entity.pdbx_description
1 polymer ?
#
loop_
_entity_poly.entity_id
_entity_poly.type
_entity_poly.pdbx_seq_one_letter_code
_entity_poly.pdbx_strand_id
1 'polypeptide(L)'
;MSVNGSSFLSALNLEPTSKPPIWLMRQAGRYLPEYQIIRKNYKNFLDMCKEPITCAELALQPIERYELDASILFSDILTVPDAFNLGLYFAEGESPRFQNPISSKKHVDDLNEFDVNDLSYVFKTVEETKKILPDNLPLIGFCGSPWTLVAYSIEGSGSKTFQKTKKFMIENEPSIHKLLEVYTNACFEYLKQQVMSGVNALQIFDSWADLLDASQLGKLCLLYTSPSPRDAHESRMPSSA
;
A
#
# COMPACT_ATOMS: atom_id res chain seq x y z
N MET A 1 -4.57 12.44 -17.24
CA MET A 1 -5.19 12.15 -18.54
C MET A 1 -6.31 11.14 -18.30
N SER A 2 -7.50 11.37 -18.82
CA SER A 2 -8.61 10.42 -18.70
C SER A 2 -8.31 9.18 -19.55
N VAL A 3 -8.33 7.99 -18.95
CA VAL A 3 -8.27 6.70 -19.65
C VAL A 3 -9.65 6.47 -20.24
N ASN A 4 -9.83 6.81 -21.53
CA ASN A 4 -11.11 6.68 -22.21
C ASN A 4 -11.48 5.19 -22.37
N GLY A 5 -12.69 4.82 -21.93
CA GLY A 5 -13.26 3.49 -22.14
C GLY A 5 -12.85 2.43 -21.11
N SER A 6 -12.27 2.81 -19.96
CA SER A 6 -11.92 1.85 -18.91
C SER A 6 -13.14 1.40 -18.12
N SER A 7 -13.50 0.11 -18.22
CA SER A 7 -14.55 -0.52 -17.39
C SER A 7 -14.25 -0.40 -15.89
N PHE A 8 -12.99 -0.46 -15.50
CA PHE A 8 -12.56 -0.32 -14.11
C PHE A 8 -12.86 1.07 -13.55
N LEU A 9 -12.52 2.14 -14.29
CA LEU A 9 -12.81 3.52 -13.84
C LEU A 9 -14.30 3.83 -13.88
N SER A 10 -15.04 3.33 -14.90
CA SER A 10 -16.49 3.46 -14.94
C SER A 10 -17.15 2.80 -13.71
N ALA A 11 -16.71 1.59 -13.33
CA ALA A 11 -17.23 0.94 -12.13
C ALA A 11 -16.91 1.72 -10.84
N LEU A 12 -15.73 2.31 -10.73
CA LEU A 12 -15.38 3.17 -9.58
C LEU A 12 -16.24 4.44 -9.52
N ASN A 13 -16.66 4.95 -10.67
CA ASN A 13 -17.56 6.10 -10.78
C ASN A 13 -19.05 5.73 -10.68
N LEU A 14 -19.35 4.47 -10.32
CA LEU A 14 -20.74 3.95 -10.27
C LEU A 14 -21.48 3.99 -11.60
N GLU A 15 -20.76 4.00 -12.73
CA GLU A 15 -21.31 3.93 -14.08
C GLU A 15 -21.54 2.47 -14.50
N PRO A 16 -22.56 2.20 -15.33
CA PRO A 16 -22.81 0.85 -15.83
C PRO A 16 -21.64 0.31 -16.65
N THR A 17 -21.29 -0.95 -16.44
CA THR A 17 -20.30 -1.69 -17.22
C THR A 17 -20.91 -2.93 -17.83
N SER A 18 -20.43 -3.36 -19.01
CA SER A 18 -20.93 -4.55 -19.70
C SER A 18 -20.57 -5.85 -18.97
N LYS A 19 -19.44 -5.85 -18.23
CA LYS A 19 -18.96 -6.93 -17.37
C LYS A 19 -18.29 -6.35 -16.14
N PRO A 20 -18.27 -7.05 -15.00
CA PRO A 20 -17.48 -6.63 -13.84
C PRO A 20 -16.00 -6.54 -14.21
N PRO A 21 -15.32 -5.41 -13.96
CA PRO A 21 -13.89 -5.29 -14.21
C PRO A 21 -13.09 -6.11 -13.19
N ILE A 22 -11.97 -6.67 -13.63
CA ILE A 22 -11.12 -7.54 -12.82
C ILE A 22 -9.71 -6.98 -12.72
N TRP A 23 -9.19 -6.89 -11.52
CA TRP A 23 -7.78 -6.72 -11.22
C TRP A 23 -7.41 -7.60 -10.02
N LEU A 24 -6.12 -7.89 -9.83
CA LEU A 24 -5.65 -8.72 -8.74
C LEU A 24 -4.71 -7.93 -7.85
N MET A 25 -4.92 -7.97 -6.53
CA MET A 25 -4.10 -7.26 -5.55
C MET A 25 -2.59 -7.59 -5.67
N ARG A 26 -2.26 -8.84 -6.00
CA ARG A 26 -0.88 -9.29 -6.24
C ARG A 26 -0.75 -9.82 -7.65
N GLN A 27 -0.80 -8.90 -8.64
CA GLN A 27 -0.68 -9.24 -10.05
C GLN A 27 0.73 -9.74 -10.38
N ALA A 28 1.76 -8.94 -10.09
CA ALA A 28 3.15 -9.34 -10.24
C ALA A 28 3.65 -10.13 -9.03
N GLY A 29 4.43 -11.17 -9.25
CA GLY A 29 4.96 -11.93 -8.15
C GLY A 29 5.67 -13.23 -8.52
N ARG A 30 6.14 -13.93 -7.50
CA ARG A 30 6.99 -15.13 -7.63
C ARG A 30 6.36 -16.30 -8.37
N TYR A 31 5.07 -16.28 -8.63
CA TYR A 31 4.39 -17.30 -9.44
C TYR A 31 4.63 -17.11 -10.95
N LEU A 32 5.07 -15.93 -11.39
CA LEU A 32 5.42 -15.64 -12.78
C LEU A 32 6.88 -16.02 -13.06
N PRO A 33 7.17 -16.88 -14.05
CA PRO A 33 8.53 -17.23 -14.43
C PRO A 33 9.36 -15.99 -14.84
N GLU A 34 8.77 -15.06 -15.60
CA GLU A 34 9.38 -13.81 -16.04
C GLU A 34 9.76 -12.93 -14.86
N TYR A 35 8.93 -12.85 -13.82
CA TYR A 35 9.26 -12.16 -12.58
C TYR A 35 10.49 -12.79 -11.92
N GLN A 36 10.56 -14.13 -11.87
CA GLN A 36 11.69 -14.82 -11.24
C GLN A 36 13.01 -14.58 -11.97
N ILE A 37 12.98 -14.42 -13.30
CA ILE A 37 14.16 -14.10 -14.12
C ILE A 37 14.71 -12.73 -13.70
N ILE A 38 13.86 -11.73 -13.62
CA ILE A 38 14.25 -10.37 -13.20
C ILE A 38 14.73 -10.38 -11.75
N ARG A 39 13.98 -11.03 -10.83
CA ARG A 39 14.30 -11.05 -9.39
C ARG A 39 15.70 -11.60 -9.10
N LYS A 40 16.20 -12.55 -9.87
CA LYS A 40 17.53 -13.15 -9.71
C LYS A 40 18.68 -12.16 -9.96
N ASN A 41 18.43 -11.05 -10.66
CA ASN A 41 19.46 -10.03 -10.94
C ASN A 41 19.70 -9.09 -9.76
N TYR A 42 18.87 -9.17 -8.70
CA TYR A 42 18.93 -8.29 -7.54
C TYR A 42 19.26 -9.08 -6.27
N LYS A 43 20.17 -8.54 -5.45
CA LYS A 43 20.56 -9.14 -4.16
C LYS A 43 19.40 -9.20 -3.19
N ASN A 44 18.62 -8.13 -3.11
CA ASN A 44 17.46 -8.06 -2.24
C ASN A 44 16.25 -7.46 -2.98
N PHE A 45 15.10 -7.54 -2.35
CA PHE A 45 13.84 -7.06 -2.92
C PHE A 45 13.77 -5.53 -3.02
N LEU A 46 14.34 -4.82 -2.03
CA LEU A 46 14.31 -3.35 -2.00
C LEU A 46 15.15 -2.72 -3.12
N ASP A 47 16.32 -3.33 -3.44
CA ASP A 47 17.13 -2.87 -4.54
C ASP A 47 16.34 -2.91 -5.86
N MET A 48 15.56 -3.98 -6.06
CA MET A 48 14.68 -4.10 -7.21
C MET A 48 13.55 -3.07 -7.19
N CYS A 49 12.92 -2.83 -6.03
CA CYS A 49 11.86 -1.82 -5.88
C CYS A 49 12.35 -0.38 -6.12
N LYS A 50 13.64 -0.12 -5.99
CA LYS A 50 14.26 1.19 -6.23
C LYS A 50 14.69 1.42 -7.69
N GLU A 51 14.39 0.47 -8.59
CA GLU A 51 14.69 0.56 -10.02
C GLU A 51 13.40 0.81 -10.83
N PRO A 52 13.09 2.08 -11.18
CA PRO A 52 11.81 2.46 -11.79
C PRO A 52 11.47 1.70 -13.07
N ILE A 53 12.45 1.51 -13.98
CA ILE A 53 12.23 0.81 -15.25
C ILE A 53 11.91 -0.66 -15.00
N THR A 54 12.63 -1.32 -14.11
CA THR A 54 12.37 -2.72 -13.72
C THR A 54 10.99 -2.88 -13.08
N CYS A 55 10.63 -1.96 -12.18
CA CYS A 55 9.31 -2.00 -11.55
C CYS A 55 8.18 -1.78 -12.54
N ALA A 56 8.38 -0.93 -13.55
CA ALA A 56 7.42 -0.74 -14.63
C ALA A 56 7.25 -2.02 -15.47
N GLU A 57 8.34 -2.69 -15.83
CA GLU A 57 8.30 -3.98 -16.51
C GLU A 57 7.54 -5.04 -15.68
N LEU A 58 7.83 -5.12 -14.38
CA LEU A 58 7.13 -6.04 -13.48
C LEU A 58 5.61 -5.77 -13.39
N ALA A 59 5.22 -4.49 -13.41
CA ALA A 59 3.80 -4.12 -13.42
C ALA A 59 3.09 -4.49 -14.72
N LEU A 60 3.81 -4.56 -15.86
CA LEU A 60 3.28 -4.92 -17.17
C LEU A 60 3.11 -6.44 -17.36
N GLN A 61 4.03 -7.25 -16.80
CA GLN A 61 4.03 -8.72 -16.98
C GLN A 61 2.66 -9.39 -16.77
N PRO A 62 1.90 -9.11 -15.70
CA PRO A 62 0.58 -9.70 -15.51
C PRO A 62 -0.44 -9.26 -16.58
N ILE A 63 -0.30 -8.02 -17.08
CA ILE A 63 -1.18 -7.47 -18.10
C ILE A 63 -0.99 -8.18 -19.44
N GLU A 64 0.26 -8.52 -19.78
CA GLU A 64 0.58 -9.29 -21.00
C GLU A 64 0.10 -10.74 -20.92
N ARG A 65 -0.03 -11.29 -19.72
CA ARG A 65 -0.41 -12.68 -19.47
C ARG A 65 -1.89 -12.90 -19.29
N TYR A 66 -2.58 -11.93 -18.71
CA TYR A 66 -3.98 -12.05 -18.29
C TYR A 66 -4.82 -10.87 -18.77
N GLU A 67 -6.07 -11.12 -19.12
CA GLU A 67 -7.04 -10.08 -19.45
C GLU A 67 -7.50 -9.34 -18.18
N LEU A 68 -6.67 -8.43 -17.67
CA LEU A 68 -6.98 -7.60 -16.52
C LEU A 68 -7.45 -6.21 -16.95
N ASP A 69 -8.37 -5.63 -16.18
CA ASP A 69 -8.98 -4.31 -16.48
C ASP A 69 -8.23 -3.14 -15.81
N ALA A 70 -7.20 -3.42 -15.00
CA ALA A 70 -6.31 -2.42 -14.42
C ALA A 70 -4.95 -3.02 -14.06
N SER A 71 -3.90 -2.20 -14.11
CA SER A 71 -2.59 -2.49 -13.53
C SER A 71 -2.46 -1.85 -12.16
N ILE A 72 -1.60 -2.41 -11.31
CA ILE A 72 -1.22 -1.81 -10.04
C ILE A 72 0.27 -1.52 -10.02
N LEU A 73 0.65 -0.39 -9.47
CA LEU A 73 2.03 0.01 -9.26
C LEU A 73 2.83 -1.10 -8.56
N PHE A 74 4.04 -1.37 -9.02
CA PHE A 74 4.93 -2.31 -8.34
C PHE A 74 5.77 -1.56 -7.31
N SER A 75 5.46 -1.74 -6.03
CA SER A 75 6.14 -1.15 -4.88
C SER A 75 5.83 -1.98 -3.61
N ASP A 76 6.25 -1.49 -2.44
CA ASP A 76 5.92 -2.08 -1.13
C ASP A 76 5.20 -1.06 -0.25
N ILE A 77 4.23 -1.51 0.57
CA ILE A 77 3.50 -0.63 1.51
C ILE A 77 4.39 -0.07 2.61
N LEU A 78 5.53 -0.72 2.89
CA LEU A 78 6.44 -0.34 3.98
C LEU A 78 7.52 0.67 3.55
N THR A 79 7.46 1.16 2.31
CA THR A 79 8.34 2.25 1.84
C THR A 79 8.12 3.54 2.65
N VAL A 80 6.88 3.84 3.04
CA VAL A 80 6.57 5.01 3.87
C VAL A 80 7.20 4.92 5.25
N PRO A 81 7.06 3.84 6.04
CA PRO A 81 7.82 3.67 7.28
C PRO A 81 9.34 3.70 7.10
N ASP A 82 9.86 3.16 5.98
CA ASP A 82 11.29 3.17 5.70
C ASP A 82 11.86 4.60 5.54
N ALA A 83 11.07 5.51 4.98
CA ALA A 83 11.42 6.93 4.87
C ALA A 83 11.59 7.65 6.22
N PHE A 84 11.10 7.06 7.31
CA PHE A 84 11.40 7.49 8.69
C PHE A 84 12.66 6.87 9.28
N ASN A 85 13.53 6.28 8.46
CA ASN A 85 14.77 5.62 8.85
C ASN A 85 14.58 4.41 9.80
N LEU A 86 13.46 3.71 9.67
CA LEU A 86 13.25 2.48 10.42
C LEU A 86 14.12 1.31 9.91
N GLY A 87 14.75 1.45 8.74
CA GLY A 87 15.68 0.48 8.16
C GLY A 87 14.99 -0.80 7.73
N LEU A 88 14.11 -0.69 6.73
CA LEU A 88 13.42 -1.83 6.13
C LEU A 88 14.41 -2.78 5.45
N TYR A 89 14.27 -4.06 5.72
CA TYR A 89 15.01 -5.11 5.03
C TYR A 89 14.18 -6.38 4.84
N PHE A 90 14.58 -7.20 3.88
CA PHE A 90 13.97 -8.51 3.61
C PHE A 90 15.06 -9.56 3.74
N ALA A 91 14.91 -10.46 4.71
CA ALA A 91 15.72 -11.66 4.76
C ALA A 91 15.25 -12.65 3.70
N GLU A 92 16.14 -13.52 3.21
CA GLU A 92 15.83 -14.48 2.16
C GLU A 92 14.69 -15.43 2.59
N GLY A 93 13.59 -15.44 1.82
CA GLY A 93 12.39 -16.24 2.13
C GLY A 93 11.54 -15.73 3.29
N GLU A 94 11.90 -14.63 3.93
CA GLU A 94 11.22 -14.08 5.10
C GLU A 94 10.33 -12.87 4.78
N SER A 95 9.46 -12.54 5.74
CA SER A 95 8.65 -11.32 5.73
C SER A 95 9.52 -10.07 5.91
N PRO A 96 9.03 -8.88 5.49
CA PRO A 96 9.71 -7.63 5.73
C PRO A 96 9.96 -7.39 7.22
N ARG A 97 11.09 -6.75 7.53
CA ARG A 97 11.51 -6.41 8.89
C ARG A 97 12.09 -5.01 8.96
N PHE A 98 11.97 -4.39 10.13
CA PHE A 98 12.66 -3.14 10.47
C PHE A 98 13.82 -3.38 11.41
N GLN A 99 14.95 -2.72 11.14
CA GLN A 99 16.12 -2.76 12.02
C GLN A 99 15.87 -1.98 13.32
N ASN A 100 15.16 -0.86 13.21
CA ASN A 100 14.88 0.07 14.29
C ASN A 100 13.36 0.20 14.54
N PRO A 101 12.67 -0.86 15.01
CA PRO A 101 11.23 -0.78 15.27
C PRO A 101 10.92 0.19 16.42
N ILE A 102 9.75 0.82 16.37
CA ILE A 102 9.28 1.73 17.41
C ILE A 102 8.93 0.93 18.65
N SER A 103 9.63 1.19 19.77
CA SER A 103 9.45 0.42 21.00
C SER A 103 9.19 1.26 22.24
N SER A 104 9.16 2.59 22.12
CA SER A 104 8.96 3.50 23.24
C SER A 104 8.36 4.82 22.81
N LYS A 105 7.77 5.56 23.77
CA LYS A 105 7.32 6.93 23.55
C LYS A 105 8.45 7.80 23.01
N LYS A 106 9.67 7.64 23.53
CA LYS A 106 10.82 8.42 23.06
C LYS A 106 11.09 8.18 21.56
N HIS A 107 10.99 6.93 21.07
CA HIS A 107 11.15 6.64 19.63
C HIS A 107 10.08 7.35 18.79
N VAL A 108 8.86 7.51 19.31
CA VAL A 108 7.80 8.28 18.62
C VAL A 108 8.10 9.77 18.61
N ASP A 109 8.64 10.28 19.71
CA ASP A 109 8.98 11.70 19.84
C ASP A 109 10.20 12.10 19.00
N ASP A 110 11.12 11.17 18.81
CA ASP A 110 12.38 11.33 18.05
C ASP A 110 12.25 10.91 16.57
N LEU A 111 11.04 10.57 16.06
CA LEU A 111 10.86 10.26 14.64
C LEU A 111 11.31 11.43 13.78
N ASN A 112 12.10 11.12 12.75
CA ASN A 112 12.51 12.10 11.76
C ASN A 112 11.30 12.72 11.04
N GLU A 113 11.47 13.91 10.50
CA GLU A 113 10.49 14.49 9.59
C GLU A 113 10.40 13.63 8.31
N PHE A 114 9.19 13.49 7.80
CA PHE A 114 8.96 12.77 6.55
C PHE A 114 9.32 13.67 5.37
N ASP A 115 10.28 13.22 4.57
CA ASP A 115 10.55 13.81 3.27
C ASP A 115 10.02 12.89 2.17
N VAL A 116 8.98 13.34 1.48
CA VAL A 116 8.38 12.59 0.36
C VAL A 116 9.37 12.36 -0.79
N ASN A 117 10.41 13.18 -0.90
CA ASN A 117 11.45 13.04 -1.94
C ASN A 117 12.31 11.77 -1.76
N ASP A 118 12.41 11.24 -0.55
CA ASP A 118 13.07 9.95 -0.29
C ASP A 118 12.39 8.79 -1.03
N LEU A 119 11.11 8.98 -1.41
CA LEU A 119 10.31 8.04 -2.18
C LEU A 119 10.20 8.39 -3.68
N SER A 120 11.05 9.29 -4.18
CA SER A 120 11.04 9.75 -5.58
C SER A 120 11.17 8.61 -6.60
N TYR A 121 11.82 7.51 -6.26
CA TYR A 121 11.91 6.32 -7.11
C TYR A 121 10.53 5.68 -7.37
N VAL A 122 9.59 5.78 -6.42
CA VAL A 122 8.21 5.29 -6.62
C VAL A 122 7.47 6.15 -7.63
N PHE A 123 7.63 7.47 -7.56
CA PHE A 123 6.98 8.40 -8.49
C PHE A 123 7.52 8.25 -9.91
N LYS A 124 8.84 8.06 -10.03
CA LYS A 124 9.47 7.68 -11.30
C LYS A 124 8.94 6.34 -11.83
N THR A 125 8.68 5.37 -10.95
CA THR A 125 8.08 4.09 -11.35
C THR A 125 6.66 4.30 -11.94
N VAL A 126 5.87 5.20 -11.36
CA VAL A 126 4.56 5.58 -11.94
C VAL A 126 4.75 6.13 -13.36
N GLU A 127 5.67 7.08 -13.54
CA GLU A 127 5.95 7.70 -14.83
C GLU A 127 6.42 6.67 -15.88
N GLU A 128 7.36 5.78 -15.51
CA GLU A 128 7.86 4.73 -16.41
C GLU A 128 6.75 3.70 -16.75
N THR A 129 5.95 3.30 -15.75
CA THR A 129 4.82 2.39 -15.99
C THR A 129 3.81 3.01 -16.97
N LYS A 130 3.51 4.30 -16.83
CA LYS A 130 2.58 5.02 -17.72
C LYS A 130 3.08 5.12 -19.17
N LYS A 131 4.39 5.06 -19.40
CA LYS A 131 4.95 5.07 -20.76
C LYS A 131 4.72 3.77 -21.51
N ILE A 132 4.66 2.64 -20.81
CA ILE A 132 4.60 1.31 -21.41
C ILE A 132 3.24 0.62 -21.25
N LEU A 133 2.40 1.10 -20.33
CA LEU A 133 1.06 0.56 -20.11
C LEU A 133 0.14 0.97 -21.27
N PRO A 134 -0.70 0.05 -21.79
CA PRO A 134 -1.69 0.40 -22.80
C PRO A 134 -2.60 1.57 -22.40
N ASP A 135 -2.90 2.47 -23.33
CA ASP A 135 -3.63 3.72 -23.07
C ASP A 135 -5.02 3.52 -22.45
N ASN A 136 -5.65 2.39 -22.69
CA ASN A 136 -6.98 2.04 -22.16
C ASN A 136 -6.94 1.39 -20.79
N LEU A 137 -5.76 1.07 -20.25
CA LEU A 137 -5.61 0.45 -18.93
C LEU A 137 -5.23 1.48 -17.87
N PRO A 138 -6.02 1.62 -16.79
CA PRO A 138 -5.68 2.48 -15.68
C PRO A 138 -4.58 1.87 -14.80
N LEU A 139 -3.78 2.74 -14.22
CA LEU A 139 -2.78 2.39 -13.21
C LEU A 139 -3.33 2.74 -11.83
N ILE A 140 -3.32 1.76 -10.93
CA ILE A 140 -3.69 1.93 -9.52
C ILE A 140 -2.41 2.25 -8.74
N GLY A 141 -2.38 3.41 -8.07
CA GLY A 141 -1.41 3.73 -7.03
C GLY A 141 -1.88 3.20 -5.67
N PHE A 142 -0.98 3.11 -4.70
CA PHE A 142 -1.39 2.58 -3.40
C PHE A 142 -0.48 3.03 -2.26
N CYS A 143 -0.99 2.87 -1.02
CA CYS A 143 -0.20 2.85 0.20
C CYS A 143 -0.78 1.85 1.21
N GLY A 144 -0.03 1.56 2.28
CA GLY A 144 -0.60 0.96 3.48
C GLY A 144 -1.49 1.97 4.22
N SER A 145 -2.53 1.50 4.92
CA SER A 145 -3.28 2.37 5.83
C SER A 145 -2.38 2.83 6.98
N PRO A 146 -2.63 4.02 7.55
CA PRO A 146 -1.86 4.50 8.70
C PRO A 146 -1.79 3.47 9.84
N TRP A 147 -2.90 2.80 10.16
CA TRP A 147 -2.91 1.75 11.17
C TRP A 147 -2.01 0.56 10.81
N THR A 148 -2.11 0.06 9.59
CA THR A 148 -1.25 -1.03 9.12
C THR A 148 0.24 -0.65 9.21
N LEU A 149 0.59 0.58 8.86
CA LEU A 149 1.98 1.06 8.95
C LEU A 149 2.44 1.21 10.41
N VAL A 150 1.59 1.72 11.30
CA VAL A 150 1.85 1.77 12.75
C VAL A 150 2.10 0.37 13.30
N ALA A 151 1.23 -0.59 12.96
CA ALA A 151 1.35 -1.97 13.44
C ALA A 151 2.68 -2.61 13.03
N TYR A 152 3.08 -2.49 11.77
CA TYR A 152 4.38 -2.98 11.30
C TYR A 152 5.56 -2.27 11.95
N SER A 153 5.49 -0.95 12.12
CA SER A 153 6.57 -0.15 12.68
C SER A 153 6.86 -0.47 14.13
N ILE A 154 5.84 -0.83 14.91
CA ILE A 154 5.98 -1.23 16.32
C ILE A 154 6.35 -2.71 16.42
N GLU A 155 5.66 -3.59 15.70
CA GLU A 155 5.96 -5.03 15.74
C GLU A 155 7.37 -5.33 15.22
N GLY A 156 7.84 -4.55 14.23
CA GLY A 156 9.15 -4.68 13.59
C GLY A 156 9.18 -5.75 12.49
N SER A 157 8.11 -6.51 12.30
CA SER A 157 7.98 -7.55 11.27
C SER A 157 6.53 -7.98 11.10
N GLY A 158 6.24 -8.81 10.10
CA GLY A 158 4.99 -9.56 10.06
C GLY A 158 4.89 -10.49 11.28
N SER A 159 3.71 -10.54 11.88
CA SER A 159 3.44 -11.37 13.07
C SER A 159 2.04 -11.97 12.97
N LYS A 160 1.84 -13.14 13.57
CA LYS A 160 0.49 -13.73 13.68
C LYS A 160 -0.34 -13.10 14.80
N THR A 161 0.31 -12.51 15.79
CA THR A 161 -0.36 -12.08 17.05
C THR A 161 -0.20 -10.60 17.35
N PHE A 162 0.81 -9.93 16.78
CA PHE A 162 1.13 -8.51 17.01
C PHE A 162 1.16 -8.13 18.49
N GLN A 163 1.81 -8.94 19.30
CA GLN A 163 1.79 -8.76 20.76
C GLN A 163 2.50 -7.49 21.22
N LYS A 164 3.61 -7.11 20.54
CA LYS A 164 4.32 -5.86 20.87
C LYS A 164 3.43 -4.67 20.59
N THR A 165 2.74 -4.67 19.43
CA THR A 165 1.81 -3.63 19.02
C THR A 165 0.65 -3.51 19.99
N LYS A 166 0.00 -4.63 20.36
CA LYS A 166 -1.09 -4.65 21.34
C LYS A 166 -0.66 -4.14 22.71
N LYS A 167 0.52 -4.55 23.17
CA LYS A 167 1.08 -4.06 24.43
C LYS A 167 1.35 -2.56 24.36
N PHE A 168 1.98 -2.09 23.30
CA PHE A 168 2.29 -0.67 23.10
C PHE A 168 1.04 0.20 23.07
N MET A 169 -0.06 -0.27 22.43
CA MET A 169 -1.35 0.42 22.39
C MET A 169 -1.92 0.66 23.80
N ILE A 170 -1.82 -0.35 24.68
CA ILE A 170 -2.35 -0.25 26.06
C ILE A 170 -1.48 0.69 26.91
N GLU A 171 -0.17 0.56 26.80
CA GLU A 171 0.78 1.27 27.63
C GLU A 171 1.06 2.72 27.17
N ASN A 172 0.82 3.03 25.88
CA ASN A 172 1.23 4.28 25.24
C ASN A 172 0.16 4.84 24.29
N GLU A 173 -1.11 4.81 24.67
CA GLU A 173 -2.24 5.26 23.82
C GLU A 173 -2.00 6.65 23.16
N PRO A 174 -1.51 7.69 23.86
CA PRO A 174 -1.23 8.99 23.22
C PRO A 174 -0.17 8.89 22.12
N SER A 175 0.80 8.00 22.24
CA SER A 175 1.83 7.78 21.24
C SER A 175 1.28 7.09 19.98
N ILE A 176 0.28 6.22 20.14
CA ILE A 176 -0.42 5.61 18.99
C ILE A 176 -1.14 6.69 18.19
N HIS A 177 -1.87 7.60 18.83
CA HIS A 177 -2.55 8.70 18.14
C HIS A 177 -1.56 9.62 17.40
N LYS A 178 -0.43 9.94 18.03
CA LYS A 178 0.64 10.72 17.39
C LYS A 178 1.21 9.99 16.15
N LEU A 179 1.47 8.69 16.26
CA LEU A 179 1.94 7.88 15.13
C LEU A 179 0.92 7.83 14.00
N LEU A 180 -0.36 7.64 14.31
CA LEU A 180 -1.42 7.65 13.31
C LEU A 180 -1.50 8.98 12.57
N GLU A 181 -1.38 10.10 13.28
CA GLU A 181 -1.35 11.44 12.67
C GLU A 181 -0.13 11.60 11.75
N VAL A 182 1.06 11.22 12.22
CA VAL A 182 2.30 11.27 11.42
C VAL A 182 2.17 10.43 10.15
N TYR A 183 1.72 9.19 10.27
CA TYR A 183 1.56 8.33 9.09
C TYR A 183 0.40 8.75 8.18
N THR A 184 -0.67 9.33 8.73
CA THR A 184 -1.75 9.89 7.90
C THR A 184 -1.24 11.01 7.01
N ASN A 185 -0.46 11.94 7.56
CA ASN A 185 0.14 13.04 6.81
C ASN A 185 1.15 12.51 5.78
N ALA A 186 1.99 11.55 6.15
CA ALA A 186 2.95 10.94 5.24
C ALA A 186 2.25 10.18 4.08
N CYS A 187 1.22 9.39 4.38
CA CYS A 187 0.43 8.70 3.36
C CYS A 187 -0.28 9.69 2.43
N PHE A 188 -0.81 10.78 2.96
CA PHE A 188 -1.45 11.82 2.16
C PHE A 188 -0.47 12.42 1.14
N GLU A 189 0.70 12.87 1.58
CA GLU A 189 1.71 13.44 0.67
C GLU A 189 2.24 12.39 -0.32
N TYR A 190 2.43 11.16 0.11
CA TYR A 190 2.86 10.06 -0.73
C TYR A 190 1.83 9.73 -1.84
N LEU A 191 0.54 9.62 -1.50
CA LEU A 191 -0.53 9.37 -2.47
C LEU A 191 -0.74 10.55 -3.41
N LYS A 192 -0.64 11.77 -2.89
CA LYS A 192 -0.73 13.00 -3.70
C LYS A 192 0.36 13.02 -4.78
N GLN A 193 1.61 12.66 -4.44
CA GLN A 193 2.68 12.58 -5.43
C GLN A 193 2.43 11.48 -6.47
N GLN A 194 1.89 10.32 -6.07
CA GLN A 194 1.51 9.29 -7.03
C GLN A 194 0.45 9.78 -8.02
N VAL A 195 -0.56 10.54 -7.53
CA VAL A 195 -1.58 11.16 -8.40
C VAL A 195 -0.93 12.17 -9.36
N MET A 196 -0.05 13.03 -8.86
CA MET A 196 0.67 14.01 -9.69
C MET A 196 1.55 13.32 -10.74
N SER A 197 2.10 12.16 -10.45
CA SER A 197 2.89 11.33 -11.38
C SER A 197 2.03 10.56 -12.39
N GLY A 198 0.71 10.48 -12.21
CA GLY A 198 -0.21 10.02 -13.25
C GLY A 198 -0.98 8.73 -12.97
N VAL A 199 -1.07 8.24 -11.72
CA VAL A 199 -1.98 7.13 -11.39
C VAL A 199 -3.44 7.55 -11.61
N ASN A 200 -4.29 6.59 -11.94
CA ASN A 200 -5.68 6.84 -12.31
C ASN A 200 -6.66 6.51 -11.17
N ALA A 201 -6.23 5.69 -10.22
CA ALA A 201 -6.99 5.30 -9.03
C ALA A 201 -6.02 5.08 -7.86
N LEU A 202 -6.55 5.11 -6.64
CA LEU A 202 -5.78 4.85 -5.43
C LEU A 202 -6.40 3.69 -4.63
N GLN A 203 -5.53 2.87 -4.04
CA GLN A 203 -5.89 1.79 -3.13
C GLN A 203 -5.16 1.97 -1.79
N ILE A 204 -5.90 1.97 -0.69
CA ILE A 204 -5.35 1.94 0.66
C ILE A 204 -5.49 0.51 1.19
N PHE A 205 -4.37 -0.11 1.58
CA PHE A 205 -4.35 -1.46 2.12
C PHE A 205 -4.36 -1.45 3.64
N ASP A 206 -5.48 -1.82 4.24
CA ASP A 206 -5.59 -1.99 5.69
C ASP A 206 -5.50 -3.48 6.07
N SER A 207 -4.30 -4.02 5.93
CA SER A 207 -4.02 -5.46 6.10
C SER A 207 -4.18 -5.96 7.54
N TRP A 208 -4.22 -5.06 8.50
CA TRP A 208 -4.24 -5.40 9.93
C TRP A 208 -5.41 -4.75 10.70
N ALA A 209 -6.46 -4.36 10.00
CA ALA A 209 -7.68 -3.84 10.64
C ALA A 209 -8.31 -4.83 11.62
N ASP A 210 -8.17 -6.14 11.36
CA ASP A 210 -8.67 -7.25 12.19
C ASP A 210 -7.95 -7.40 13.54
N LEU A 211 -6.83 -6.69 13.75
CA LEU A 211 -6.18 -6.61 15.06
C LEU A 211 -6.94 -5.75 16.06
N LEU A 212 -7.85 -4.90 15.57
CA LEU A 212 -8.62 -3.94 16.34
C LEU A 212 -10.02 -4.50 16.62
N ASP A 213 -10.51 -4.30 17.84
CA ASP A 213 -11.94 -4.49 18.13
C ASP A 213 -12.77 -3.34 17.52
N ALA A 214 -14.10 -3.48 17.53
CA ALA A 214 -15.02 -2.50 16.93
C ALA A 214 -14.87 -1.09 17.53
N SER A 215 -14.60 -0.97 18.83
CA SER A 215 -14.38 0.32 19.49
C SER A 215 -13.06 0.97 19.08
N GLN A 216 -12.00 0.16 19.02
CA GLN A 216 -10.68 0.60 18.59
C GLN A 216 -10.68 0.98 17.10
N LEU A 217 -11.37 0.20 16.26
CA LEU A 217 -11.54 0.50 14.84
C LEU A 217 -12.19 1.88 14.66
N GLY A 218 -13.26 2.16 15.40
CA GLY A 218 -13.92 3.46 15.37
C GLY A 218 -13.03 4.61 15.79
N LYS A 219 -12.18 4.41 16.81
CA LYS A 219 -11.29 5.45 17.33
C LYS A 219 -10.03 5.68 16.52
N LEU A 220 -9.47 4.63 15.92
CA LEU A 220 -8.14 4.64 15.29
C LEU A 220 -8.20 4.67 13.76
N CYS A 221 -9.19 3.99 13.15
CA CYS A 221 -9.28 3.88 11.69
C CYS A 221 -10.23 4.89 11.07
N LEU A 222 -11.34 5.23 11.70
CA LEU A 222 -12.31 6.18 11.13
C LEU A 222 -11.81 7.63 11.09
N LEU A 223 -10.67 7.93 11.71
CA LEU A 223 -10.05 9.24 11.62
C LEU A 223 -9.47 9.56 10.24
N TYR A 224 -9.24 8.56 9.40
CA TYR A 224 -8.61 8.71 8.09
C TYR A 224 -9.32 7.99 6.95
N THR A 225 -10.42 7.30 7.20
CA THR A 225 -11.19 6.64 6.14
C THR A 225 -12.15 7.63 5.50
N SER A 226 -12.04 7.82 4.20
CA SER A 226 -13.14 8.36 3.42
C SER A 226 -14.34 7.42 3.50
N PRO A 227 -15.57 7.93 3.53
CA PRO A 227 -16.75 7.07 3.53
C PRO A 227 -16.69 6.14 2.30
N SER A 228 -16.59 4.85 2.56
CA SER A 228 -16.72 3.83 1.53
C SER A 228 -18.19 3.71 1.12
N PRO A 229 -18.51 3.38 -0.13
CA PRO A 229 -19.89 3.01 -0.50
C PRO A 229 -20.47 1.88 0.37
N ARG A 230 -19.60 1.08 1.01
CA ARG A 230 -20.02 0.06 1.99
C ARG A 230 -20.40 0.65 3.34
N ASP A 231 -19.85 1.81 3.71
CA ASP A 231 -20.14 2.48 4.99
C ASP A 231 -21.46 3.27 4.90
N ALA A 232 -21.84 3.71 3.71
CA ALA A 232 -23.09 4.45 3.46
C ALA A 232 -24.34 3.55 3.45
N HIS A 233 -24.16 2.24 3.33
CA HIS A 233 -25.24 1.26 3.41
C HIS A 233 -24.86 0.25 4.51
N GLU A 234 -25.57 0.28 5.62
CA GLU A 234 -25.68 -0.90 6.47
C GLU A 234 -25.85 -2.09 5.54
N SER A 235 -24.88 -2.99 5.53
CA SER A 235 -24.87 -4.10 4.60
C SER A 235 -26.13 -4.94 4.82
N ARG A 236 -27.13 -4.71 4.00
CA ARG A 236 -28.23 -5.65 3.82
C ARG A 236 -27.70 -6.84 3.04
N MET A 237 -26.78 -7.57 3.62
CA MET A 237 -26.58 -8.94 3.21
C MET A 237 -27.75 -9.72 3.75
N PRO A 238 -28.58 -10.37 2.92
CA PRO A 238 -29.57 -11.31 3.41
C PRO A 238 -28.79 -12.35 4.21
N SER A 239 -29.19 -12.53 5.48
CA SER A 239 -28.77 -13.72 6.20
C SER A 239 -29.24 -14.91 5.38
N SER A 240 -28.29 -15.59 4.71
CA SER A 240 -28.58 -16.88 4.09
C SER A 240 -28.99 -17.82 5.21
N ALA A 241 -30.27 -18.18 5.21
CA ALA A 241 -30.80 -19.30 5.94
C ALA A 241 -30.09 -20.60 5.50
#